data_503c8be1c33fe89b7fcbffe2bda6c55e
#
_entry.id   503c8be1c33fe89b7fcbffe2bda6c55e
#
_cell.length_a   1.000
_cell.length_b   1.000
_cell.length_c   1.000
_cell.angle_alpha   90.00
_cell.angle_beta   90.00
_cell.angle_gamma   90.00
#
_symmetry.space_group_name_H-M   'P 1'
#
loop_
_entity.id
_entity.type
_entity.pdbx_description
1 polymer ?
#
loop_
_entity_poly.entity_id
_entity_poly.type
_entity_poly.pdbx_seq_one_letter_code
_entity_poly.pdbx_strand_id
1 'polypeptide(L)'
;MAKKFNYKPLIEYTDYAERKYIKPEKAGDLKEDMELFRKKGQVARKAFTEIAKSVEEKMEGFQLQKVSSWMNQAQIARPYLWVFLKQEGDIESESGIALRVFKNEKTKKVGVSLEVSFVERKIGENTLENQNKVLEVPIEEPLYYFVQFSKSKENCMLDRIEGNEKNRKKLLEDMKEGNIRKVLVKFNVEEIKKFENLEDLTKEFLKGVRLLMPFYLKTKKI
;
A
#
# COMPACT_ATOMS: atom_id res chain seq x y z
N MET A 1 -15.80 -20.16 -17.41
CA MET A 1 -14.80 -20.34 -16.33
C MET A 1 -13.97 -19.09 -16.23
N ALA A 2 -13.82 -18.51 -15.03
CA ALA A 2 -12.97 -17.33 -14.82
C ALA A 2 -11.50 -17.70 -15.15
N LYS A 3 -10.80 -16.80 -15.85
CA LYS A 3 -9.41 -17.02 -16.26
C LYS A 3 -8.50 -17.02 -15.04
N LYS A 4 -7.68 -18.06 -14.87
CA LYS A 4 -6.67 -18.16 -13.81
C LYS A 4 -5.71 -16.97 -13.91
N PHE A 5 -5.46 -16.27 -12.78
CA PHE A 5 -4.54 -15.15 -12.73
C PHE A 5 -3.12 -15.62 -12.37
N ASN A 6 -2.11 -15.06 -13.04
CA ASN A 6 -0.73 -15.41 -12.80
C ASN A 6 -0.05 -14.44 -11.81
N TYR A 7 0.04 -14.85 -10.55
CA TYR A 7 0.71 -14.08 -9.49
C TYR A 7 2.23 -14.21 -9.46
N LYS A 8 2.79 -15.15 -10.24
CA LYS A 8 4.24 -15.45 -10.25
C LYS A 8 5.11 -14.20 -10.46
N PRO A 9 4.79 -13.26 -11.37
CA PRO A 9 5.59 -12.05 -11.55
C PRO A 9 5.72 -11.19 -10.29
N LEU A 10 4.65 -11.07 -9.51
CA LEU A 10 4.68 -10.29 -8.25
C LEU A 10 5.54 -10.98 -7.20
N ILE A 11 5.43 -12.30 -7.09
CA ILE A 11 6.19 -13.10 -6.13
C ILE A 11 7.69 -13.03 -6.48
N GLU A 12 8.06 -13.27 -7.72
CA GLU A 12 9.46 -13.24 -8.17
C GLU A 12 10.08 -11.84 -8.03
N TYR A 13 9.32 -10.79 -8.26
CA TYR A 13 9.82 -9.43 -8.12
C TYR A 13 10.24 -9.10 -6.68
N THR A 14 9.60 -9.66 -5.66
CA THR A 14 9.98 -9.39 -4.26
C THR A 14 11.40 -9.85 -3.93
N ASP A 15 11.99 -10.76 -4.71
CA ASP A 15 13.36 -11.21 -4.52
C ASP A 15 14.42 -10.22 -5.06
N TYR A 16 13.96 -9.23 -5.83
CA TYR A 16 14.79 -8.11 -6.31
C TYR A 16 14.68 -6.85 -5.45
N ALA A 17 13.85 -6.86 -4.40
CA ALA A 17 13.70 -5.72 -3.51
C ALA A 17 15.05 -5.19 -3.02
N GLU A 18 15.18 -3.85 -3.01
CA GLU A 18 16.37 -3.12 -2.56
C GLU A 18 17.65 -3.34 -3.39
N ARG A 19 17.61 -4.16 -4.42
CA ARG A 19 18.76 -4.34 -5.33
C ARG A 19 18.95 -3.12 -6.22
N LYS A 20 20.20 -2.75 -6.44
CA LYS A 20 20.60 -1.71 -7.39
C LYS A 20 20.43 -2.22 -8.83
N TYR A 21 19.69 -1.46 -9.64
CA TYR A 21 19.62 -1.67 -11.07
C TYR A 21 20.67 -0.81 -11.79
N ILE A 22 21.35 -1.39 -12.73
CA ILE A 22 22.31 -0.72 -13.64
C ILE A 22 21.74 -0.88 -15.06
N LYS A 23 21.75 0.19 -15.85
CA LYS A 23 21.32 0.07 -17.25
C LYS A 23 22.18 -0.97 -17.97
N PRO A 24 21.60 -1.93 -18.72
CA PRO A 24 22.34 -3.01 -19.36
C PRO A 24 23.55 -2.55 -20.18
N GLU A 25 23.44 -1.37 -20.84
CA GLU A 25 24.51 -0.79 -21.66
C GLU A 25 25.72 -0.34 -20.80
N LYS A 26 25.57 -0.27 -19.47
CA LYS A 26 26.61 0.15 -18.51
C LYS A 26 26.96 -0.95 -17.51
N ALA A 27 26.36 -2.12 -17.64
CA ALA A 27 26.46 -3.18 -16.64
C ALA A 27 27.62 -4.17 -16.90
N GLY A 28 28.36 -4.04 -18.01
CA GLY A 28 29.46 -4.95 -18.35
C GLY A 28 29.00 -6.41 -18.36
N ASP A 29 29.69 -7.27 -17.61
CA ASP A 29 29.38 -8.70 -17.52
C ASP A 29 28.00 -9.00 -16.88
N LEU A 30 27.40 -8.03 -16.20
CA LEU A 30 26.06 -8.15 -15.62
C LEU A 30 24.93 -7.75 -16.57
N LYS A 31 25.20 -7.54 -17.85
CA LYS A 31 24.23 -7.07 -18.84
C LYS A 31 22.95 -7.90 -18.87
N GLU A 32 23.11 -9.22 -19.03
CA GLU A 32 21.98 -10.16 -19.12
C GLU A 32 21.15 -10.17 -17.81
N ASP A 33 21.82 -10.16 -16.66
CA ASP A 33 21.16 -10.11 -15.35
C ASP A 33 20.33 -8.82 -15.21
N MET A 34 20.85 -7.69 -15.69
CA MET A 34 20.15 -6.41 -15.62
C MET A 34 18.98 -6.34 -16.61
N GLU A 35 19.08 -6.96 -17.79
CA GLU A 35 17.97 -7.13 -18.72
C GLU A 35 16.85 -7.97 -18.12
N LEU A 36 17.19 -9.10 -17.50
CA LEU A 36 16.24 -9.95 -16.78
C LEU A 36 15.59 -9.18 -15.62
N PHE A 37 16.38 -8.46 -14.83
CA PHE A 37 15.90 -7.66 -13.72
C PHE A 37 14.87 -6.61 -14.18
N ARG A 38 15.19 -5.84 -15.24
CA ARG A 38 14.27 -4.88 -15.85
C ARG A 38 12.96 -5.54 -16.28
N LYS A 39 13.06 -6.68 -16.98
CA LYS A 39 11.89 -7.45 -17.43
C LYS A 39 11.01 -7.89 -16.25
N LYS A 40 11.61 -8.45 -15.18
CA LYS A 40 10.88 -8.84 -13.96
C LYS A 40 10.14 -7.66 -13.32
N GLY A 41 10.79 -6.52 -13.15
CA GLY A 41 10.17 -5.33 -12.60
C GLY A 41 9.01 -4.80 -13.44
N GLN A 42 9.15 -4.78 -14.76
CA GLN A 42 8.10 -4.33 -15.68
C GLN A 42 6.89 -5.28 -15.69
N VAL A 43 7.12 -6.60 -15.71
CA VAL A 43 6.04 -7.60 -15.72
C VAL A 43 5.30 -7.61 -14.39
N ALA A 44 6.02 -7.49 -13.27
CA ALA A 44 5.40 -7.37 -11.95
C ALA A 44 4.50 -6.11 -11.85
N ARG A 45 5.01 -4.96 -12.33
CA ARG A 45 4.21 -3.73 -12.37
C ARG A 45 2.96 -3.88 -13.22
N LYS A 46 3.05 -4.56 -14.38
CA LYS A 46 1.89 -4.84 -15.24
C LYS A 46 0.86 -5.71 -14.50
N ALA A 47 1.29 -6.82 -13.89
CA ALA A 47 0.41 -7.69 -13.11
C ALA A 47 -0.28 -6.96 -11.95
N PHE A 48 0.46 -6.11 -11.23
CA PHE A 48 -0.13 -5.28 -10.16
C PHE A 48 -1.12 -4.25 -10.72
N THR A 49 -0.85 -3.67 -11.89
CA THR A 49 -1.78 -2.76 -12.56
C THR A 49 -3.09 -3.47 -12.92
N GLU A 50 -3.05 -4.72 -13.38
CA GLU A 50 -4.25 -5.51 -13.68
C GLU A 50 -5.08 -5.77 -12.42
N ILE A 51 -4.44 -6.10 -11.29
CA ILE A 51 -5.11 -6.23 -9.98
C ILE A 51 -5.78 -4.90 -9.58
N ALA A 52 -5.05 -3.79 -9.65
CA ALA A 52 -5.57 -2.50 -9.25
C ALA A 52 -6.77 -2.05 -10.10
N LYS A 53 -6.70 -2.27 -11.42
CA LYS A 53 -7.81 -1.98 -12.34
C LYS A 53 -9.05 -2.80 -12.05
N SER A 54 -8.89 -4.09 -11.70
CA SER A 54 -10.06 -4.92 -11.36
C SER A 54 -10.81 -4.43 -10.11
N VAL A 55 -10.12 -3.75 -9.20
CA VAL A 55 -10.73 -3.08 -8.05
C VAL A 55 -11.42 -1.78 -8.48
N GLU A 56 -10.73 -0.92 -9.26
CA GLU A 56 -11.27 0.33 -9.80
C GLU A 56 -12.59 0.10 -10.55
N GLU A 57 -12.64 -0.88 -11.46
CA GLU A 57 -13.82 -1.23 -12.26
C GLU A 57 -15.08 -1.57 -11.43
N LYS A 58 -14.91 -1.88 -10.15
CA LYS A 58 -15.98 -2.20 -9.19
C LYS A 58 -16.22 -1.10 -8.16
N MET A 59 -15.51 -0.01 -8.25
CA MET A 59 -15.60 1.13 -7.32
C MET A 59 -16.13 2.37 -8.05
N GLU A 60 -17.45 2.48 -8.14
CA GLU A 60 -18.10 3.64 -8.74
C GLU A 60 -17.65 4.94 -8.08
N GLY A 61 -17.34 5.95 -8.89
CA GLY A 61 -16.86 7.26 -8.42
C GLY A 61 -15.43 7.29 -7.89
N PHE A 62 -14.63 6.24 -8.14
CA PHE A 62 -13.21 6.21 -7.81
C PHE A 62 -12.34 6.10 -9.06
N GLN A 63 -11.17 6.72 -9.00
CA GLN A 63 -10.18 6.70 -10.07
C GLN A 63 -8.84 6.17 -9.55
N LEU A 64 -8.25 5.27 -10.34
CA LEU A 64 -6.90 4.75 -10.10
C LEU A 64 -5.85 5.78 -10.49
N GLN A 65 -4.95 6.06 -9.56
CA GLN A 65 -3.78 6.88 -9.85
C GLN A 65 -2.69 6.06 -10.56
N LYS A 66 -1.61 6.73 -10.94
CA LYS A 66 -0.48 6.06 -11.60
C LYS A 66 0.17 5.05 -10.65
N VAL A 67 0.24 3.79 -11.07
CA VAL A 67 0.99 2.76 -10.34
C VAL A 67 2.46 3.15 -10.22
N SER A 68 3.02 2.98 -9.03
CA SER A 68 4.42 3.30 -8.73
C SER A 68 5.39 2.66 -9.73
N SER A 69 6.52 3.32 -9.97
CA SER A 69 7.62 2.68 -10.68
C SER A 69 8.17 1.51 -9.86
N TRP A 70 8.65 0.45 -10.52
CA TRP A 70 9.28 -0.69 -9.87
C TRP A 70 10.64 -0.35 -9.23
N MET A 71 11.27 0.77 -9.61
CA MET A 71 12.49 1.31 -8.97
C MET A 71 12.32 2.78 -8.60
N ASN A 72 13.13 3.26 -7.66
CA ASN A 72 13.19 4.65 -7.26
C ASN A 72 14.12 5.48 -8.17
N GLN A 73 14.28 6.77 -7.89
CA GLN A 73 15.15 7.67 -8.67
C GLN A 73 16.63 7.27 -8.60
N ALA A 74 17.05 6.66 -7.49
CA ALA A 74 18.41 6.13 -7.32
C ALA A 74 18.60 4.77 -8.04
N GLN A 75 17.65 4.33 -8.85
CA GLN A 75 17.68 3.03 -9.57
C GLN A 75 17.78 1.82 -8.61
N ILE A 76 17.18 1.91 -7.44
CA ILE A 76 17.04 0.81 -6.50
C ILE A 76 15.63 0.24 -6.63
N ALA A 77 15.50 -1.08 -6.75
CA ALA A 77 14.21 -1.74 -6.80
C ALA A 77 13.43 -1.46 -5.51
N ARG A 78 12.18 -1.05 -5.68
CA ARG A 78 11.33 -0.78 -4.52
C ARG A 78 10.95 -2.08 -3.83
N PRO A 79 10.91 -2.13 -2.49
CA PRO A 79 10.51 -3.33 -1.75
C PRO A 79 9.03 -3.68 -1.99
N TYR A 80 8.23 -2.72 -2.51
CA TYR A 80 6.81 -2.90 -2.79
C TYR A 80 6.35 -2.00 -3.94
N LEU A 81 5.31 -2.44 -4.64
CA LEU A 81 4.55 -1.64 -5.59
C LEU A 81 3.32 -1.10 -4.88
N TRP A 82 2.90 0.13 -5.22
CA TRP A 82 1.69 0.73 -4.67
C TRP A 82 0.95 1.58 -5.71
N VAL A 83 -0.32 1.82 -5.43
CA VAL A 83 -1.17 2.71 -6.18
C VAL A 83 -2.26 3.26 -5.28
N PHE A 84 -2.73 4.47 -5.56
CA PHE A 84 -3.87 5.06 -4.86
C PHE A 84 -5.13 4.96 -5.72
N LEU A 85 -6.24 4.67 -5.04
CA LEU A 85 -7.60 4.89 -5.50
C LEU A 85 -8.12 6.14 -4.78
N LYS A 86 -8.59 7.12 -5.55
CA LYS A 86 -9.12 8.37 -5.06
C LYS A 86 -10.50 8.61 -5.63
N GLN A 87 -11.37 9.23 -4.85
CA GLN A 87 -12.69 9.60 -5.33
C GLN A 87 -12.58 10.64 -6.46
N GLU A 88 -13.41 10.51 -7.48
CA GLU A 88 -13.55 11.50 -8.54
C GLU A 88 -13.92 12.87 -7.96
N GLY A 89 -13.34 13.93 -8.50
CA GLY A 89 -13.48 15.28 -7.93
C GLY A 89 -12.56 15.58 -6.76
N ASP A 90 -11.87 14.56 -6.20
CA ASP A 90 -10.96 14.68 -5.04
C ASP A 90 -9.54 14.18 -5.36
N ILE A 91 -9.20 14.19 -6.64
CA ILE A 91 -7.93 13.64 -7.15
C ILE A 91 -6.72 14.39 -6.57
N GLU A 92 -6.86 15.69 -6.35
CA GLU A 92 -5.83 16.53 -5.77
C GLU A 92 -5.67 16.35 -4.26
N SER A 93 -6.64 15.69 -3.59
CA SER A 93 -6.52 15.34 -2.18
C SER A 93 -5.28 14.46 -1.97
N GLU A 94 -4.58 14.71 -0.88
CA GLU A 94 -3.41 13.91 -0.50
C GLU A 94 -3.82 12.52 0.00
N SER A 95 -5.02 12.37 0.59
CA SER A 95 -5.57 11.11 1.09
C SER A 95 -6.10 10.22 -0.04
N GLY A 96 -6.04 8.91 0.18
CA GLY A 96 -6.57 7.90 -0.73
C GLY A 96 -6.59 6.53 -0.08
N ILE A 97 -7.26 5.58 -0.73
CA ILE A 97 -7.12 4.17 -0.40
C ILE A 97 -5.96 3.63 -1.25
N ALA A 98 -4.86 3.28 -0.62
CA ALA A 98 -3.71 2.72 -1.32
C ALA A 98 -3.76 1.19 -1.31
N LEU A 99 -3.50 0.59 -2.48
CA LEU A 99 -3.13 -0.82 -2.59
C LEU A 99 -1.60 -0.90 -2.56
N ARG A 100 -1.07 -1.84 -1.79
CA ARG A 100 0.38 -2.02 -1.64
C ARG A 100 0.75 -3.50 -1.57
N VAL A 101 1.60 -3.95 -2.48
CA VAL A 101 2.20 -5.29 -2.41
C VAL A 101 3.15 -5.33 -1.22
N PHE A 102 3.15 -6.42 -0.47
CA PHE A 102 4.11 -6.67 0.60
C PHE A 102 4.55 -8.13 0.62
N LYS A 103 5.72 -8.39 1.18
CA LYS A 103 6.20 -9.73 1.51
C LYS A 103 6.27 -9.86 3.03
N ASN A 104 5.61 -10.87 3.56
CA ASN A 104 5.66 -11.15 4.98
C ASN A 104 7.02 -11.78 5.32
N GLU A 105 7.80 -11.12 6.18
CA GLU A 105 9.17 -11.55 6.49
C GLU A 105 9.23 -12.91 7.18
N LYS A 106 8.22 -13.27 7.97
CA LYS A 106 8.18 -14.54 8.69
C LYS A 106 7.72 -15.69 7.79
N THR A 107 6.61 -15.51 7.08
CA THR A 107 6.01 -16.57 6.26
C THR A 107 6.52 -16.60 4.83
N LYS A 108 7.25 -15.55 4.41
CA LYS A 108 7.71 -15.31 3.02
C LYS A 108 6.58 -15.23 1.98
N LYS A 109 5.33 -15.18 2.43
CA LYS A 109 4.17 -15.03 1.56
C LYS A 109 4.06 -13.61 1.04
N VAL A 110 3.57 -13.48 -0.20
CA VAL A 110 3.31 -12.21 -0.84
C VAL A 110 1.82 -11.92 -0.74
N GLY A 111 1.51 -10.76 -0.19
CA GLY A 111 0.17 -10.24 -0.02
C GLY A 111 -0.02 -8.86 -0.63
N VAL A 112 -1.23 -8.35 -0.52
CA VAL A 112 -1.57 -6.97 -0.84
C VAL A 112 -2.34 -6.37 0.33
N SER A 113 -1.86 -5.25 0.86
CA SER A 113 -2.60 -4.45 1.84
C SER A 113 -3.41 -3.37 1.12
N LEU A 114 -4.59 -3.08 1.67
CA LEU A 114 -5.31 -1.85 1.46
C LEU A 114 -5.08 -0.96 2.68
N GLU A 115 -4.87 0.32 2.46
CA GLU A 115 -4.61 1.25 3.55
C GLU A 115 -5.23 2.62 3.28
N VAL A 116 -5.82 3.25 4.29
CA VAL A 116 -6.09 4.68 4.27
C VAL A 116 -4.77 5.38 4.50
N SER A 117 -4.28 6.05 3.48
CA SER A 117 -2.95 6.63 3.42
C SER A 117 -2.94 7.93 2.61
N PHE A 118 -1.83 8.61 2.60
CA PHE A 118 -1.67 9.87 1.89
C PHE A 118 -0.27 10.03 1.29
N VAL A 119 -0.17 10.90 0.31
CA VAL A 119 1.11 11.31 -0.26
C VAL A 119 1.66 12.46 0.57
N GLU A 120 2.67 12.20 1.38
CA GLU A 120 3.34 13.21 2.19
C GLU A 120 4.17 14.12 1.30
N ARG A 121 3.76 15.40 1.17
CA ARG A 121 4.46 16.42 0.38
C ARG A 121 5.15 17.41 1.33
N LYS A 122 6.26 18.01 0.87
CA LYS A 122 7.00 19.03 1.65
C LYS A 122 6.20 20.31 1.86
N ILE A 123 5.27 20.60 0.96
CA ILE A 123 4.40 21.77 0.97
C ILE A 123 2.98 21.22 0.86
N GLY A 124 2.36 20.94 1.99
CA GLY A 124 0.99 20.46 2.08
C GLY A 124 0.39 20.97 3.38
N GLU A 125 -0.83 21.48 3.32
CA GLU A 125 -1.55 21.91 4.49
C GLU A 125 -2.06 20.70 5.29
N ASN A 126 -1.66 20.60 6.55
CA ASN A 126 -2.28 19.77 7.59
C ASN A 126 -2.55 18.30 7.24
N THR A 127 -1.76 17.69 6.36
CA THR A 127 -2.00 16.33 5.90
C THR A 127 -1.88 15.31 7.01
N LEU A 128 -0.92 15.47 7.93
CA LEU A 128 -0.74 14.59 9.09
C LEU A 128 -1.93 14.67 10.04
N GLU A 129 -2.41 15.87 10.31
CA GLU A 129 -3.58 16.08 11.16
C GLU A 129 -4.82 15.42 10.57
N ASN A 130 -5.10 15.66 9.29
CA ASN A 130 -6.22 15.02 8.61
C ASN A 130 -6.06 13.49 8.55
N GLN A 131 -4.86 12.97 8.29
CA GLN A 131 -4.61 11.54 8.30
C GLN A 131 -4.88 10.92 9.68
N ASN A 132 -4.46 11.58 10.75
CA ASN A 132 -4.62 11.05 12.11
C ASN A 132 -6.08 11.06 12.59
N LYS A 133 -7.00 11.75 11.90
CA LYS A 133 -8.45 11.65 12.14
C LYS A 133 -9.01 10.22 11.97
N VAL A 134 -8.25 9.30 11.38
CA VAL A 134 -8.60 7.86 11.38
C VAL A 134 -8.82 7.32 12.80
N LEU A 135 -8.19 7.90 13.82
CA LEU A 135 -8.40 7.53 15.23
C LEU A 135 -9.76 7.96 15.79
N GLU A 136 -10.47 8.85 15.13
CA GLU A 136 -11.82 9.27 15.52
C GLU A 136 -12.90 8.24 15.14
N VAL A 137 -12.56 7.30 14.24
CA VAL A 137 -13.46 6.25 13.78
C VAL A 137 -13.26 4.99 14.62
N PRO A 138 -14.34 4.36 15.14
CA PRO A 138 -14.25 3.06 15.80
C PRO A 138 -13.62 2.02 14.90
N ILE A 139 -12.88 1.09 15.48
CA ILE A 139 -12.14 0.06 14.74
C ILE A 139 -12.33 -1.31 15.38
N GLU A 140 -12.40 -2.33 14.53
CA GLU A 140 -12.45 -3.73 14.91
C GLU A 140 -11.66 -4.60 13.93
N GLU A 141 -11.36 -5.82 14.31
CA GLU A 141 -10.79 -6.80 13.38
C GLU A 141 -11.68 -7.02 12.15
N PRO A 142 -11.10 -7.25 10.97
CA PRO A 142 -9.69 -7.54 10.69
C PRO A 142 -8.82 -6.31 10.41
N LEU A 143 -9.28 -5.09 10.70
CA LEU A 143 -8.50 -3.88 10.54
C LEU A 143 -7.44 -3.77 11.63
N TYR A 144 -6.36 -3.06 11.33
CA TYR A 144 -5.31 -2.76 12.30
C TYR A 144 -4.68 -1.40 11.99
N TYR A 145 -4.03 -0.83 13.01
CA TYR A 145 -3.27 0.40 12.87
C TYR A 145 -1.82 0.11 12.48
N PHE A 146 -1.25 1.05 11.73
CA PHE A 146 0.16 1.09 11.41
C PHE A 146 0.68 2.49 11.81
N VAL A 147 1.42 2.54 12.94
CA VAL A 147 1.67 3.78 13.68
C VAL A 147 3.13 4.16 13.62
N GLN A 148 3.42 5.42 13.30
CA GLN A 148 4.73 6.02 13.43
C GLN A 148 4.76 6.91 14.68
N PHE A 149 5.59 6.54 15.66
CA PHE A 149 5.78 7.33 16.87
C PHE A 149 6.78 8.48 16.65
N SER A 150 6.53 9.62 17.30
CA SER A 150 7.34 10.85 17.12
C SER A 150 8.76 10.70 17.63
N LYS A 151 9.01 9.87 18.64
CA LYS A 151 10.32 9.64 19.26
C LYS A 151 11.19 8.61 18.53
N SER A 152 10.66 7.90 17.54
CA SER A 152 11.43 6.95 16.72
C SER A 152 12.33 7.70 15.73
N LYS A 153 13.30 8.46 16.24
CA LYS A 153 14.21 9.26 15.39
C LYS A 153 15.14 8.41 14.51
N GLU A 154 15.34 7.14 14.83
CA GLU A 154 16.36 6.32 14.17
C GLU A 154 15.84 5.50 12.99
N ASN A 155 14.54 5.23 12.91
CA ASN A 155 13.97 4.53 11.76
C ASN A 155 12.54 5.01 11.53
N CYS A 156 12.18 5.30 10.29
CA CYS A 156 10.80 5.54 9.86
C CYS A 156 9.92 4.27 10.00
N MET A 157 10.19 3.45 11.03
CA MET A 157 9.45 2.22 11.27
C MET A 157 8.04 2.53 11.72
N LEU A 158 7.12 1.78 11.17
CA LEU A 158 5.71 1.81 11.49
C LEU A 158 5.39 0.54 12.27
N ASP A 159 4.86 0.70 13.47
CA ASP A 159 4.47 -0.43 14.32
C ASP A 159 3.06 -0.88 14.00
N ARG A 160 2.86 -2.19 13.93
CA ARG A 160 1.54 -2.79 13.78
C ARG A 160 0.88 -2.90 15.15
N ILE A 161 -0.32 -2.32 15.27
CA ILE A 161 -1.14 -2.34 16.47
C ILE A 161 -2.53 -2.88 16.10
N GLU A 162 -3.04 -3.84 16.84
CA GLU A 162 -4.35 -4.44 16.60
C GLU A 162 -5.48 -3.40 16.62
N GLY A 163 -6.44 -3.58 15.71
CA GLY A 163 -7.61 -2.72 15.59
C GLY A 163 -8.68 -3.09 16.59
N ASN A 164 -8.65 -2.46 17.78
CA ASN A 164 -9.67 -2.59 18.80
C ASN A 164 -9.83 -1.27 19.58
N GLU A 165 -10.93 -1.12 20.29
CA GLU A 165 -11.26 0.10 21.04
C GLU A 165 -10.27 0.43 22.16
N LYS A 166 -9.67 -0.58 22.79
CA LYS A 166 -8.64 -0.38 23.84
C LYS A 166 -7.42 0.32 23.22
N ASN A 167 -6.92 -0.22 22.12
CA ASN A 167 -5.77 0.37 21.41
C ASN A 167 -6.10 1.72 20.80
N ARG A 168 -7.32 1.90 20.25
CA ARG A 168 -7.77 3.18 19.72
C ARG A 168 -7.73 4.28 20.78
N LYS A 169 -8.28 4.04 21.97
CA LYS A 169 -8.26 5.00 23.09
C LYS A 169 -6.84 5.36 23.48
N LYS A 170 -5.97 4.36 23.64
CA LYS A 170 -4.55 4.58 23.95
C LYS A 170 -3.85 5.43 22.89
N LEU A 171 -4.07 5.14 21.62
CA LEU A 171 -3.48 5.91 20.52
C LEU A 171 -4.01 7.35 20.48
N LEU A 172 -5.26 7.59 20.85
CA LEU A 172 -5.81 8.95 20.98
C LEU A 172 -5.15 9.74 22.14
N GLU A 173 -4.83 9.08 23.23
CA GLU A 173 -4.07 9.67 24.36
C GLU A 173 -2.63 9.99 23.91
N ASP A 174 -1.93 9.01 23.34
CA ASP A 174 -0.57 9.18 22.81
C ASP A 174 -0.50 10.31 21.75
N MET A 175 -1.53 10.46 20.92
CA MET A 175 -1.62 11.54 19.94
C MET A 175 -1.76 12.92 20.61
N LYS A 176 -2.60 13.05 21.65
CA LYS A 176 -2.76 14.31 22.42
C LYS A 176 -1.45 14.71 23.12
N GLU A 177 -0.66 13.74 23.56
CA GLU A 177 0.65 13.95 24.17
C GLU A 177 1.78 14.24 23.16
N GLY A 178 1.47 14.20 21.84
CA GLY A 178 2.45 14.43 20.78
C GLY A 178 3.40 13.25 20.55
N ASN A 179 3.09 12.08 21.09
CA ASN A 179 3.90 10.86 20.95
C ASN A 179 3.72 10.20 19.58
N ILE A 180 2.65 10.50 18.85
CA ILE A 180 2.35 9.93 17.53
C ILE A 180 2.58 10.97 16.44
N ARG A 181 3.32 10.58 15.39
CA ARG A 181 3.47 11.36 14.18
C ARG A 181 2.37 11.03 13.16
N LYS A 182 2.16 9.73 12.88
CA LYS A 182 1.27 9.30 11.80
C LYS A 182 0.60 7.97 12.12
N VAL A 183 -0.68 7.87 11.78
CA VAL A 183 -1.46 6.63 11.88
C VAL A 183 -2.06 6.28 10.52
N LEU A 184 -1.87 5.05 10.09
CA LEU A 184 -2.56 4.44 8.95
C LEU A 184 -3.52 3.37 9.47
N VAL A 185 -4.64 3.17 8.78
CA VAL A 185 -5.52 2.02 9.01
C VAL A 185 -5.40 1.07 7.82
N LYS A 186 -5.24 -0.22 8.09
CA LYS A 186 -4.93 -1.22 7.08
C LYS A 186 -5.82 -2.45 7.18
N PHE A 187 -6.04 -3.05 6.01
CA PHE A 187 -6.61 -4.37 5.79
C PHE A 187 -5.65 -5.19 4.93
N ASN A 188 -5.37 -6.44 5.30
CA ASN A 188 -4.44 -7.29 4.57
C ASN A 188 -5.13 -8.47 3.90
N VAL A 189 -4.79 -8.69 2.65
CA VAL A 189 -4.88 -9.99 2.00
C VAL A 189 -3.49 -10.63 2.11
N GLU A 190 -3.30 -11.48 3.12
CA GLU A 190 -1.97 -11.99 3.54
C GLU A 190 -1.28 -12.86 2.48
N GLU A 191 -2.04 -13.51 1.59
CA GLU A 191 -1.50 -14.37 0.55
C GLU A 191 -2.36 -14.33 -0.71
N ILE A 192 -1.89 -13.62 -1.75
CA ILE A 192 -2.63 -13.48 -3.01
C ILE A 192 -2.70 -14.80 -3.80
N LYS A 193 -1.73 -15.69 -3.64
CA LYS A 193 -1.67 -16.98 -4.36
C LYS A 193 -2.81 -17.94 -3.98
N LYS A 194 -3.53 -17.69 -2.90
CA LYS A 194 -4.71 -18.47 -2.49
C LYS A 194 -5.89 -18.33 -3.44
N PHE A 195 -5.94 -17.25 -4.21
CA PHE A 195 -7.03 -16.97 -5.14
C PHE A 195 -6.67 -17.50 -6.53
N GLU A 196 -7.51 -18.35 -7.09
CA GLU A 196 -7.27 -18.93 -8.41
C GLU A 196 -7.45 -17.91 -9.54
N ASN A 197 -8.35 -16.96 -9.35
CA ASN A 197 -8.69 -15.96 -10.34
C ASN A 197 -8.71 -14.55 -9.74
N LEU A 198 -8.70 -13.56 -10.63
CA LEU A 198 -8.67 -12.15 -10.25
C LEU A 198 -10.00 -11.68 -9.64
N GLU A 199 -11.12 -12.27 -10.06
CA GLU A 199 -12.45 -11.88 -9.58
C GLU A 199 -12.61 -12.16 -8.08
N ASP A 200 -12.18 -13.32 -7.59
CA ASP A 200 -12.28 -13.66 -6.18
C ASP A 200 -11.33 -12.83 -5.32
N LEU A 201 -10.13 -12.55 -5.82
CA LEU A 201 -9.22 -11.61 -5.17
C LEU A 201 -9.83 -10.20 -5.08
N THR A 202 -10.47 -9.74 -6.17
CA THR A 202 -11.15 -8.44 -6.21
C THR A 202 -12.31 -8.38 -5.21
N LYS A 203 -13.11 -9.42 -5.08
CA LYS A 203 -14.19 -9.50 -4.06
C LYS A 203 -13.62 -9.31 -2.64
N GLU A 204 -12.47 -9.93 -2.36
CA GLU A 204 -11.82 -9.78 -1.04
C GLU A 204 -11.31 -8.35 -0.83
N PHE A 205 -10.72 -7.72 -1.85
CA PHE A 205 -10.33 -6.30 -1.76
C PHE A 205 -11.53 -5.39 -1.54
N LEU A 206 -12.65 -5.62 -2.20
CA LEU A 206 -13.87 -4.82 -2.01
C LEU A 206 -14.44 -4.92 -0.59
N LYS A 207 -14.27 -6.05 0.10
CA LYS A 207 -14.58 -6.12 1.55
C LYS A 207 -13.68 -5.18 2.34
N GLY A 208 -12.36 -5.23 2.10
CA GLY A 208 -11.42 -4.33 2.76
C GLY A 208 -11.70 -2.86 2.47
N VAL A 209 -12.04 -2.50 1.23
CA VAL A 209 -12.43 -1.13 0.86
C VAL A 209 -13.65 -0.66 1.66
N ARG A 210 -14.70 -1.49 1.77
CA ARG A 210 -15.90 -1.13 2.56
C ARG A 210 -15.58 -0.86 4.01
N LEU A 211 -14.72 -1.69 4.63
CA LEU A 211 -14.27 -1.51 5.99
C LEU A 211 -13.42 -0.24 6.18
N LEU A 212 -12.63 0.12 5.17
CA LEU A 212 -11.75 1.30 5.21
C LEU A 212 -12.48 2.61 4.85
N MET A 213 -13.64 2.54 4.20
CA MET A 213 -14.35 3.71 3.71
C MET A 213 -14.66 4.77 4.79
N PRO A 214 -15.15 4.42 6.01
CA PRO A 214 -15.40 5.41 7.06
C PRO A 214 -14.13 6.19 7.44
N PHE A 215 -12.99 5.50 7.50
CA PHE A 215 -11.69 6.09 7.80
C PHE A 215 -11.22 7.03 6.66
N TYR A 216 -11.38 6.60 5.40
CA TYR A 216 -11.05 7.42 4.25
C TYR A 216 -11.85 8.72 4.22
N LEU A 217 -13.17 8.64 4.41
CA LEU A 217 -14.04 9.82 4.43
C LEU A 217 -13.66 10.78 5.55
N LYS A 218 -13.21 10.27 6.71
CA LYS A 218 -12.80 11.10 7.85
C LYS A 218 -11.50 11.87 7.60
N THR A 219 -10.61 11.35 6.74
CA THR A 219 -9.35 12.02 6.39
C THR A 219 -9.50 13.10 5.32
N LYS A 220 -10.67 13.24 4.71
CA LYS A 220 -10.92 14.29 3.73
C LYS A 220 -11.00 15.67 4.38
N LYS A 221 -10.58 16.68 3.62
CA LYS A 221 -10.93 18.07 3.94
C LYS A 221 -12.45 18.24 3.72
N ILE A 222 -13.14 18.73 4.70
CA ILE A 222 -14.49 19.27 4.58
C ILE A 222 -14.36 20.70 4.08
#